data_29e52af71a7ca040c50ba3225215721a
#
_entry.id   29e52af71a7ca040c50ba3225215721a
#
_cell.length_a   1.000
_cell.length_b   1.000
_cell.length_c   1.000
_cell.angle_alpha   90.00
_cell.angle_beta   90.00
_cell.angle_gamma   90.00
#
_symmetry.space_group_name_H-M   'P 1'
#
loop_
_entity.id
_entity.type
_entity.pdbx_description
1 polymer ?
#
loop_
_entity_poly.entity_id
_entity_poly.type
_entity_poly.pdbx_seq_one_letter_code
_entity_poly.pdbx_strand_id
1 'polypeptide(L)'
;MNPSQHFDAFSGLDLLSSAVVLVDAGLVLRHLNPAAENLFAVSSRQVLGHSLSKLVGEPPELSAALDNALKNNWSYTGHNIRIQRGPDAQLHVDCTVTPVEAANARLLLEVRPIDQQLKAAREEQLAQQQQANRELVRNLAHEIKNPLGGIRGSAQLLERELASPQLKEYTQ
;
A
#
# COMPACT_ATOMS: atom_id res chain seq x y z
N MET A 1 33.76 -1.50 -39.97
CA MET A 1 33.21 -0.34 -39.28
C MET A 1 32.10 -0.85 -38.36
N ASN A 2 32.42 -0.92 -37.09
CA ASN A 2 31.49 -1.44 -36.06
C ASN A 2 30.56 -0.31 -35.64
N PRO A 3 29.23 -0.40 -35.75
CA PRO A 3 28.36 0.60 -35.21
C PRO A 3 28.44 0.46 -33.70
N SER A 4 29.02 1.49 -33.07
CA SER A 4 29.02 1.67 -31.60
C SER A 4 27.62 1.46 -31.09
N GLN A 5 27.39 0.34 -30.40
CA GLN A 5 26.22 0.19 -29.54
C GLN A 5 26.36 1.26 -28.44
N HIS A 6 25.68 2.39 -28.62
CA HIS A 6 25.36 3.26 -27.49
C HIS A 6 24.48 2.40 -26.56
N PHE A 7 25.10 1.71 -25.61
CA PHE A 7 24.38 1.22 -24.46
C PHE A 7 23.80 2.47 -23.78
N ASP A 8 22.51 2.66 -23.97
CA ASP A 8 21.81 3.71 -23.27
C ASP A 8 22.00 3.41 -21.77
N ALA A 9 22.47 4.38 -21.01
CA ALA A 9 22.87 4.17 -19.60
C ALA A 9 21.71 3.59 -18.74
N PHE A 10 20.50 3.60 -19.28
CA PHE A 10 19.29 3.18 -18.61
C PHE A 10 18.59 1.97 -19.25
N SER A 11 19.23 1.32 -20.24
CA SER A 11 18.62 0.18 -20.97
C SER A 11 18.18 -0.98 -20.08
N GLY A 12 18.80 -1.15 -18.89
CA GLY A 12 18.37 -2.13 -17.91
C GLY A 12 17.02 -1.84 -17.29
N LEU A 13 16.60 -0.56 -17.21
CA LEU A 13 15.30 -0.16 -16.69
C LEU A 13 14.15 -0.50 -17.64
N ASP A 14 14.46 -0.66 -18.94
CA ASP A 14 13.47 -0.99 -19.98
C ASP A 14 12.96 -2.43 -19.84
N LEU A 15 13.67 -3.28 -19.12
CA LEU A 15 13.28 -4.67 -18.85
C LEU A 15 12.34 -4.79 -17.64
N LEU A 16 12.14 -3.72 -16.88
CA LEU A 16 11.28 -3.74 -15.70
C LEU A 16 9.81 -3.66 -16.10
N SER A 17 8.98 -4.45 -15.43
CA SER A 17 7.52 -4.41 -15.57
C SER A 17 6.87 -3.25 -14.81
N SER A 18 7.55 -2.70 -13.79
CA SER A 18 7.10 -1.48 -13.11
C SER A 18 7.42 -0.24 -13.94
N ALA A 19 6.52 0.74 -13.89
CA ALA A 19 6.72 2.01 -14.57
C ALA A 19 7.83 2.81 -13.87
N VAL A 20 8.91 3.10 -14.60
CA VAL A 20 10.06 3.84 -14.09
C VAL A 20 10.26 5.13 -14.88
N VAL A 21 10.43 6.22 -14.15
CA VAL A 21 10.69 7.57 -14.67
C VAL A 21 11.95 8.11 -14.01
N LEU A 22 12.86 8.67 -14.80
CA LEU A 22 14.03 9.39 -14.30
C LEU A 22 13.89 10.87 -14.57
N VAL A 23 14.20 11.68 -13.57
CA VAL A 23 14.24 13.15 -13.69
C VAL A 23 15.57 13.72 -13.18
N ASP A 24 15.93 14.89 -13.68
CA ASP A 24 17.07 15.65 -13.16
C ASP A 24 16.71 16.51 -11.94
N ALA A 25 17.65 17.33 -11.48
CA ALA A 25 17.47 18.24 -10.35
C ALA A 25 16.40 19.32 -10.60
N GLY A 26 16.10 19.64 -11.84
CA GLY A 26 15.03 20.57 -12.24
C GLY A 26 13.70 19.87 -12.50
N LEU A 27 13.56 18.59 -12.12
CA LEU A 27 12.38 17.75 -12.37
C LEU A 27 12.05 17.63 -13.88
N VAL A 28 13.05 17.70 -14.74
CA VAL A 28 12.92 17.48 -16.17
C VAL A 28 13.07 16.01 -16.47
N LEU A 29 12.17 15.46 -17.28
CA LEU A 29 12.11 14.05 -17.69
C LEU A 29 13.36 13.68 -18.50
N ARG A 30 14.10 12.68 -18.05
CA ARG A 30 15.34 12.19 -18.67
C ARG A 30 15.19 10.79 -19.24
N HIS A 31 14.35 9.97 -18.65
CA HIS A 31 14.06 8.63 -19.14
C HIS A 31 12.66 8.18 -18.70
N LEU A 32 11.97 7.44 -19.57
CA LEU A 32 10.77 6.67 -19.29
C LEU A 32 10.96 5.27 -19.87
N ASN A 33 10.74 4.25 -19.06
CA ASN A 33 10.77 2.88 -19.57
C ASN A 33 9.43 2.53 -20.28
N PRO A 34 9.37 1.45 -21.07
CA PRO A 34 8.16 1.04 -21.79
C PRO A 34 6.93 0.85 -20.89
N ALA A 35 7.12 0.40 -19.64
CA ALA A 35 6.03 0.27 -18.69
C ALA A 35 5.45 1.63 -18.28
N ALA A 36 6.29 2.66 -18.14
CA ALA A 36 5.85 4.03 -17.87
C ALA A 36 5.13 4.64 -19.09
N GLU A 37 5.63 4.43 -20.30
CA GLU A 37 4.95 4.86 -21.52
C GLU A 37 3.52 4.30 -21.61
N ASN A 38 3.37 3.01 -21.32
CA ASN A 38 2.06 2.33 -21.29
C ASN A 38 1.17 2.86 -20.18
N LEU A 39 1.70 3.03 -18.96
CA LEU A 39 0.94 3.51 -17.80
C LEU A 39 0.38 4.90 -18.05
N PHE A 40 1.20 5.82 -18.53
CA PHE A 40 0.82 7.21 -18.79
C PHE A 40 0.18 7.43 -20.16
N ALA A 41 0.19 6.42 -21.04
CA ALA A 41 -0.30 6.49 -22.42
C ALA A 41 0.41 7.61 -23.23
N VAL A 42 1.70 7.73 -23.09
CA VAL A 42 2.56 8.72 -23.76
C VAL A 42 3.73 8.03 -24.43
N SER A 43 4.35 8.70 -25.40
CA SER A 43 5.65 8.28 -25.93
C SER A 43 6.78 9.07 -25.29
N SER A 44 7.85 8.39 -24.90
CA SER A 44 9.07 9.01 -24.36
C SER A 44 9.57 10.16 -25.26
N ARG A 45 9.51 9.98 -26.58
CA ARG A 45 9.91 11.02 -27.57
C ARG A 45 9.15 12.34 -27.43
N GLN A 46 7.91 12.31 -26.94
CA GLN A 46 7.05 13.49 -26.80
C GLN A 46 7.26 14.20 -25.47
N VAL A 47 7.68 13.48 -24.44
CA VAL A 47 7.72 14.02 -23.06
C VAL A 47 9.12 14.22 -22.52
N LEU A 48 10.14 13.56 -23.07
CA LEU A 48 11.54 13.79 -22.65
C LEU A 48 11.92 15.25 -22.83
N GLY A 49 12.64 15.78 -21.85
CA GLY A 49 13.03 17.19 -21.82
C GLY A 49 11.94 18.14 -21.33
N HIS A 50 10.74 17.66 -21.02
CA HIS A 50 9.68 18.45 -20.40
C HIS A 50 9.64 18.22 -18.87
N SER A 51 8.94 19.11 -18.16
CA SER A 51 8.72 18.97 -16.72
C SER A 51 7.92 17.72 -16.38
N LEU A 52 8.25 17.09 -15.25
CA LEU A 52 7.50 15.97 -14.67
C LEU A 52 6.02 16.31 -14.45
N SER A 53 5.71 17.59 -14.11
CA SER A 53 4.33 18.05 -13.91
C SER A 53 3.45 17.88 -15.15
N LYS A 54 4.03 17.90 -16.33
CA LYS A 54 3.31 17.63 -17.59
C LYS A 54 2.83 16.16 -17.69
N LEU A 55 3.53 15.25 -17.03
CA LEU A 55 3.22 13.81 -17.06
C LEU A 55 2.24 13.41 -15.95
N VAL A 56 2.45 13.90 -14.72
CA VAL A 56 1.73 13.44 -13.52
C VAL A 56 0.84 14.52 -12.89
N GLY A 57 0.85 15.75 -13.42
CA GLY A 57 0.24 16.90 -12.77
C GLY A 57 1.06 17.40 -11.60
N GLU A 58 0.43 18.05 -10.65
CA GLU A 58 1.05 18.63 -9.46
C GLU A 58 0.36 18.15 -8.17
N PRO A 59 0.31 16.84 -7.90
CA PRO A 59 -0.25 16.35 -6.65
C PRO A 59 0.62 16.83 -5.47
N PRO A 60 0.03 17.48 -4.44
CA PRO A 60 0.78 18.08 -3.34
C PRO A 60 1.68 17.09 -2.61
N GLU A 61 1.21 15.86 -2.44
CA GLU A 61 1.94 14.78 -1.75
C GLU A 61 3.22 14.40 -2.51
N LEU A 62 3.14 14.33 -3.84
CA LEU A 62 4.29 14.02 -4.68
C LEU A 62 5.26 15.19 -4.76
N SER A 63 4.78 16.42 -4.84
CA SER A 63 5.61 17.62 -4.86
C SER A 63 6.47 17.74 -3.59
N ALA A 64 5.86 17.51 -2.43
CA ALA A 64 6.58 17.51 -1.15
C ALA A 64 7.63 16.38 -1.08
N ALA A 65 7.31 15.20 -1.62
CA ALA A 65 8.22 14.07 -1.66
C ALA A 65 9.44 14.33 -2.55
N LEU A 66 9.23 14.90 -3.73
CA LEU A 66 10.28 15.25 -4.68
C LEU A 66 11.24 16.29 -4.08
N ASP A 67 10.69 17.34 -3.45
CA ASP A 67 11.46 18.36 -2.78
C ASP A 67 12.32 17.81 -1.64
N ASN A 68 11.73 16.93 -0.81
CA ASN A 68 12.46 16.29 0.27
C ASN A 68 13.56 15.35 -0.24
N ALA A 69 13.27 14.59 -1.29
CA ALA A 69 14.25 13.69 -1.89
C ALA A 69 15.46 14.46 -2.47
N LEU A 70 15.22 15.58 -3.13
CA LEU A 70 16.29 16.43 -3.67
C LEU A 70 17.12 17.11 -2.58
N LYS A 71 16.49 17.59 -1.48
CA LYS A 71 17.17 18.34 -0.41
C LYS A 71 17.89 17.44 0.58
N ASN A 72 17.26 16.34 0.97
CA ASN A 72 17.72 15.51 2.09
C ASN A 72 18.31 14.17 1.65
N ASN A 73 18.26 13.85 0.36
CA ASN A 73 18.72 12.58 -0.21
C ASN A 73 18.01 11.36 0.43
N TRP A 74 16.72 11.51 0.74
CA TRP A 74 15.89 10.45 1.35
C TRP A 74 14.92 9.88 0.33
N SER A 75 14.75 8.56 0.36
CA SER A 75 13.68 7.91 -0.40
C SER A 75 12.34 8.14 0.27
N TYR A 76 11.30 8.29 -0.55
CA TYR A 76 9.93 8.47 -0.10
C TYR A 76 9.02 7.50 -0.84
N THR A 77 8.07 6.90 -0.11
CA THR A 77 7.02 6.08 -0.72
C THR A 77 5.66 6.67 -0.35
N GLY A 78 4.93 7.10 -1.36
CA GLY A 78 3.55 7.58 -1.22
C GLY A 78 2.57 6.52 -1.70
N HIS A 79 1.49 6.36 -0.95
CA HIS A 79 0.42 5.43 -1.28
C HIS A 79 -0.83 6.16 -1.70
N ASN A 80 -1.54 5.59 -2.69
CA ASN A 80 -2.82 6.09 -3.18
C ASN A 80 -2.75 7.55 -3.67
N ILE A 81 -1.65 7.92 -4.31
CA ILE A 81 -1.48 9.24 -4.91
C ILE A 81 -2.38 9.32 -6.16
N ARG A 82 -3.13 10.41 -6.26
CA ARG A 82 -3.95 10.70 -7.42
C ARG A 82 -3.13 11.49 -8.43
N ILE A 83 -2.85 10.90 -9.58
CA ILE A 83 -2.18 11.55 -10.70
C ILE A 83 -3.12 11.71 -11.89
N GLN A 84 -2.85 12.71 -12.72
CA GLN A 84 -3.61 12.94 -13.93
C GLN A 84 -3.01 12.12 -15.09
N ARG A 85 -3.84 11.35 -15.78
CA ARG A 85 -3.48 10.62 -17.00
C ARG A 85 -4.18 11.27 -18.20
N GLY A 86 -3.50 12.22 -18.84
CA GLY A 86 -4.13 12.98 -19.92
C GLY A 86 -5.25 13.92 -19.44
N PRO A 87 -6.08 14.48 -20.37
CA PRO A 87 -7.04 15.53 -20.02
C PRO A 87 -8.22 15.04 -19.15
N ASP A 88 -8.68 13.79 -19.31
CA ASP A 88 -9.96 13.33 -18.74
C ASP A 88 -9.85 12.11 -17.82
N ALA A 89 -8.66 11.55 -17.59
CA ALA A 89 -8.48 10.36 -16.78
C ALA A 89 -7.63 10.62 -15.54
N GLN A 90 -8.07 10.11 -14.40
CA GLN A 90 -7.30 10.06 -13.16
C GLN A 90 -6.86 8.63 -12.88
N LEU A 91 -5.67 8.49 -12.35
CA LEU A 91 -5.07 7.22 -11.98
C LEU A 91 -4.64 7.28 -10.52
N HIS A 92 -4.98 6.24 -9.77
CA HIS A 92 -4.49 6.04 -8.41
C HIS A 92 -3.25 5.16 -8.45
N VAL A 93 -2.16 5.64 -7.84
CA VAL A 93 -0.87 4.96 -7.88
C VAL A 93 -0.19 4.95 -6.53
N ASP A 94 0.63 3.94 -6.32
CA ASP A 94 1.70 4.01 -5.34
C ASP A 94 2.96 4.48 -6.05
N CYS A 95 3.66 5.44 -5.47
CA CYS A 95 4.86 6.03 -6.05
C CYS A 95 6.01 6.03 -5.05
N THR A 96 7.13 5.45 -5.44
CA THR A 96 8.39 5.52 -4.69
C THR A 96 9.33 6.47 -5.41
N VAL A 97 9.82 7.48 -4.70
CA VAL A 97 10.83 8.44 -5.17
C VAL A 97 12.14 8.08 -4.50
N THR A 98 13.16 7.79 -5.29
CA THR A 98 14.49 7.42 -4.81
C THR A 98 15.54 8.37 -5.40
N PRO A 99 16.35 9.04 -4.58
CA PRO A 99 17.51 9.78 -5.05
C PRO A 99 18.51 8.85 -5.74
N VAL A 100 19.03 9.29 -6.88
CA VAL A 100 20.03 8.53 -7.64
C VAL A 100 21.15 9.46 -8.12
N GLU A 101 22.35 8.95 -8.23
CA GLU A 101 23.48 9.63 -8.82
C GLU A 101 23.83 8.96 -10.16
N ALA A 102 23.11 9.32 -11.19
CA ALA A 102 23.33 8.79 -12.53
C ALA A 102 23.50 9.96 -13.53
N ALA A 103 24.40 9.81 -14.48
CA ALA A 103 24.83 10.80 -15.50
C ALA A 103 24.05 12.14 -15.54
N ASN A 104 22.76 12.12 -15.81
CA ASN A 104 21.88 13.30 -15.92
C ASN A 104 20.53 13.10 -15.20
N ALA A 105 20.43 12.11 -14.30
CA ALA A 105 19.26 11.90 -13.45
C ALA A 105 19.62 12.13 -11.98
N ARG A 106 18.68 12.64 -11.21
CA ARG A 106 18.79 12.88 -9.77
C ARG A 106 17.75 12.15 -8.97
N LEU A 107 16.58 11.87 -9.54
CA LEU A 107 15.54 11.08 -8.91
C LEU A 107 15.05 9.97 -9.85
N LEU A 108 14.79 8.82 -9.26
CA LEU A 108 14.09 7.71 -9.86
C LEU A 108 12.70 7.64 -9.22
N LEU A 109 11.67 7.66 -10.04
CA LEU A 109 10.29 7.44 -9.63
C LEU A 109 9.86 6.06 -10.12
N GLU A 110 9.47 5.19 -9.21
CA GLU A 110 8.81 3.93 -9.50
C GLU A 110 7.31 4.10 -9.23
N VAL A 111 6.48 3.88 -10.26
CA VAL A 111 5.04 4.12 -10.20
C VAL A 111 4.31 2.82 -10.45
N ARG A 112 3.38 2.47 -9.56
CA ARG A 112 2.55 1.28 -9.66
C ARG A 112 1.08 1.66 -9.61
N PRO A 113 0.29 1.30 -10.62
CA PRO A 113 -1.15 1.55 -10.58
C PRO A 113 -1.81 0.72 -9.48
N ILE A 114 -2.77 1.31 -8.78
CA ILE A 114 -3.60 0.60 -7.81
C ILE A 114 -4.83 0.08 -8.54
N ASP A 115 -5.02 -1.23 -8.52
CA ASP A 115 -6.27 -1.85 -8.95
C ASP A 115 -7.34 -1.62 -7.87
N GLN A 116 -8.19 -0.63 -8.09
CA GLN A 116 -9.24 -0.24 -7.16
C GLN A 116 -10.26 -1.37 -6.95
N GLN A 117 -10.52 -2.18 -7.97
CA GLN A 117 -11.47 -3.29 -7.85
C GLN A 117 -10.88 -4.40 -6.98
N LEU A 118 -9.62 -4.76 -7.20
CA LEU A 118 -8.94 -5.76 -6.40
C LEU A 118 -8.78 -5.30 -4.94
N LYS A 119 -8.50 -4.01 -4.73
CA LYS A 119 -8.40 -3.43 -3.38
C LYS A 119 -9.75 -3.48 -2.67
N ALA A 120 -10.83 -3.06 -3.32
CA ALA A 120 -12.18 -3.10 -2.75
C ALA A 120 -12.61 -4.53 -2.41
N ALA A 121 -12.39 -5.50 -3.31
CA ALA A 121 -12.69 -6.91 -3.06
C ALA A 121 -11.91 -7.47 -1.85
N ARG A 122 -10.66 -7.10 -1.71
CA ARG A 122 -9.82 -7.54 -0.58
C ARG A 122 -10.25 -6.91 0.76
N GLU A 123 -10.63 -5.64 0.75
CA GLU A 123 -11.17 -4.96 1.93
C GLU A 123 -12.50 -5.58 2.38
N GLU A 124 -13.38 -5.90 1.43
CA GLU A 124 -14.65 -6.59 1.70
C GLU A 124 -14.43 -7.98 2.29
N GLN A 125 -13.52 -8.76 1.73
CA GLN A 125 -13.15 -10.09 2.25
C GLN A 125 -12.62 -10.01 3.69
N LEU A 126 -11.75 -9.04 4.00
CA LEU A 126 -11.25 -8.83 5.35
C LEU A 126 -12.35 -8.43 6.33
N ALA A 127 -13.28 -7.56 5.92
CA ALA A 127 -14.41 -7.15 6.73
C ALA A 127 -15.33 -8.33 7.05
N GLN A 128 -15.64 -9.19 6.06
CA GLN A 128 -16.42 -10.41 6.26
C GLN A 128 -15.74 -11.39 7.24
N GLN A 129 -14.42 -11.56 7.11
CA GLN A 129 -13.66 -12.44 8.00
C GLN A 129 -13.65 -11.91 9.45
N GLN A 130 -13.52 -10.59 9.63
CA GLN A 130 -13.61 -9.97 10.96
C GLN A 130 -14.99 -10.14 11.58
N GLN A 131 -16.06 -9.99 10.78
CA GLN A 131 -17.42 -10.20 11.24
C GLN A 131 -17.66 -11.65 11.70
N ALA A 132 -17.27 -12.62 10.89
CA ALA A 132 -17.37 -14.04 11.22
C ALA A 132 -16.59 -14.37 12.51
N ASN A 133 -15.39 -13.83 12.70
CA ASN A 133 -14.63 -14.02 13.92
C ASN A 133 -15.33 -13.43 15.16
N ARG A 134 -15.95 -12.25 15.05
CA ARG A 134 -16.72 -11.64 16.16
C ARG A 134 -17.92 -12.51 16.55
N GLU A 135 -18.63 -13.04 15.57
CA GLU A 135 -19.77 -13.93 15.81
C GLU A 135 -19.35 -15.25 16.47
N LEU A 136 -18.24 -15.85 16.00
CA LEU A 136 -17.65 -17.04 16.63
C LEU A 136 -17.29 -16.79 18.11
N VAL A 137 -16.57 -15.71 18.40
CA VAL A 137 -16.19 -15.36 19.79
C VAL A 137 -17.43 -15.14 20.66
N ARG A 138 -18.45 -14.46 20.12
CA ARG A 138 -19.72 -14.22 20.84
C ARG A 138 -20.45 -15.53 21.15
N ASN A 139 -20.54 -16.44 20.18
CA ASN A 139 -21.19 -17.74 20.34
C ASN A 139 -20.44 -18.61 21.35
N LEU A 140 -19.10 -18.68 21.25
CA LEU A 140 -18.26 -19.38 22.24
C LEU A 140 -18.43 -18.82 23.65
N ALA A 141 -18.50 -17.48 23.79
CA ALA A 141 -18.73 -16.86 25.09
C ALA A 141 -20.10 -17.28 25.69
N HIS A 142 -21.14 -17.36 24.87
CA HIS A 142 -22.46 -17.85 25.30
C HIS A 142 -22.43 -19.35 25.65
N GLU A 143 -21.76 -20.16 24.84
CA GLU A 143 -21.67 -21.61 25.09
C GLU A 143 -20.84 -21.95 26.34
N ILE A 144 -19.81 -21.15 26.65
CA ILE A 144 -19.06 -21.31 27.91
C ILE A 144 -19.84 -20.81 29.12
N LYS A 145 -20.57 -19.70 28.98
CA LYS A 145 -21.36 -19.14 30.07
C LYS A 145 -22.47 -20.09 30.55
N ASN A 146 -23.10 -20.84 29.63
CA ASN A 146 -24.21 -21.73 29.96
C ASN A 146 -23.82 -22.87 30.92
N PRO A 147 -22.78 -23.69 30.68
CA PRO A 147 -22.39 -24.73 31.60
C PRO A 147 -21.84 -24.17 32.93
N LEU A 148 -21.10 -23.02 32.86
CA LEU A 148 -20.65 -22.36 34.08
C LEU A 148 -21.82 -21.88 34.94
N GLY A 149 -22.88 -21.36 34.32
CA GLY A 149 -24.12 -20.99 35.00
C GLY A 149 -24.79 -22.19 35.67
N GLY A 150 -24.82 -23.34 34.98
CA GLY A 150 -25.33 -24.59 35.53
C GLY A 150 -24.52 -25.08 36.73
N ILE A 151 -23.21 -25.11 36.63
CA ILE A 151 -22.30 -25.50 37.73
C ILE A 151 -22.50 -24.56 38.95
N ARG A 152 -22.51 -23.27 38.72
CA ARG A 152 -22.76 -22.27 39.79
C ARG A 152 -24.11 -22.45 40.44
N GLY A 153 -25.16 -22.71 39.66
CA GLY A 153 -26.50 -22.98 40.18
C GLY A 153 -26.57 -24.26 41.04
N SER A 154 -25.89 -25.31 40.57
CA SER A 154 -25.80 -26.57 41.32
C SER A 154 -25.02 -26.39 42.64
N ALA A 155 -23.89 -25.65 42.60
CA ALA A 155 -23.11 -25.35 43.80
C ALA A 155 -23.94 -24.56 44.83
N GLN A 156 -24.70 -23.55 44.38
CA GLN A 156 -25.61 -22.75 45.26
C GLN A 156 -26.74 -23.58 45.88
N LEU A 157 -27.29 -24.58 45.16
CA LEU A 157 -28.29 -25.50 45.69
C LEU A 157 -27.66 -26.37 46.77
N LEU A 158 -26.50 -26.97 46.50
CA LEU A 158 -25.77 -27.79 47.46
C LEU A 158 -25.43 -26.98 48.73
N GLU A 159 -24.99 -25.74 48.61
CA GLU A 159 -24.68 -24.87 49.74
C GLU A 159 -25.88 -24.67 50.67
N ARG A 160 -27.10 -24.64 50.12
CA ARG A 160 -28.36 -24.53 50.92
C ARG A 160 -28.71 -25.82 51.65
N GLU A 161 -28.42 -26.95 51.04
CA GLU A 161 -28.76 -28.28 51.61
C GLU A 161 -27.71 -28.77 52.63
N LEU A 162 -26.46 -28.26 52.57
CA LEU A 162 -25.38 -28.66 53.45
C LEU A 162 -25.55 -28.04 54.85
N ALA A 163 -25.77 -28.86 55.87
CA ALA A 163 -25.93 -28.47 57.25
C ALA A 163 -24.58 -28.08 57.93
N SER A 164 -23.46 -28.66 57.45
CA SER A 164 -22.14 -28.43 58.05
C SER A 164 -21.41 -27.25 57.42
N PRO A 165 -20.90 -26.27 58.23
CA PRO A 165 -20.08 -25.16 57.74
C PRO A 165 -18.84 -25.61 57.00
N GLN A 166 -18.20 -26.70 57.39
CA GLN A 166 -17.00 -27.27 56.75
C GLN A 166 -17.28 -27.78 55.35
N LEU A 167 -18.47 -28.29 55.05
CA LEU A 167 -18.83 -28.77 53.72
C LEU A 167 -19.23 -27.65 52.79
N LYS A 168 -19.65 -26.50 53.31
CA LYS A 168 -20.00 -25.29 52.52
C LYS A 168 -18.78 -24.67 51.83
N GLU A 169 -17.57 -24.84 52.40
CA GLU A 169 -16.33 -24.34 51.80
C GLU A 169 -16.04 -24.90 50.39
N TYR A 170 -16.54 -26.14 50.09
CA TYR A 170 -16.37 -26.78 48.77
C TYR A 170 -17.37 -26.29 47.69
N THR A 171 -18.33 -25.45 48.06
CA THR A 171 -19.38 -24.94 47.15
C THR A 171 -19.25 -23.46 46.84
N GLN A 172 -18.26 -22.76 47.44
CA GLN A 172 -17.91 -21.34 47.17
C GLN A 172 -16.83 -21.26 46.09
#